data_32b282ee25cc858d592d0eaf11dba30a
#
_entry.id   32b282ee25cc858d592d0eaf11dba30a
#
_cell.length_a   1.000
_cell.length_b   1.000
_cell.length_c   1.000
_cell.angle_alpha   90.00
_cell.angle_beta   90.00
_cell.angle_gamma   90.00
#
_symmetry.space_group_name_H-M   'P 1'
#
loop_
_entity.id
_entity.type
_entity.pdbx_description
1 polymer ?
#
loop_
_entity_poly.entity_id
_entity_poly.type
_entity_poly.pdbx_seq_one_letter_code
_entity_poly.pdbx_strand_id
1 'polypeptide(L)'
;EIQIAAGVDGIVVGGTTGEGQLMNWEEHLMLIAHSANKYGDKLVIVGNTGSNNTREAIKATKYGFASGMDAALQINPYYGRTSIAGVKEHFKRVLDIGPAFIYNVAGRTGQDLTPDIIEPLAQHSNLIGIKECGGNERIAQYEQQGIACWSGNDDEAHDARHVHKAHGVISVTSNLIPGLFRQLMDTKNDELNTSLQPLMSWLFCEPNPIAINTAMMMTGAVNPVFRLPYLPLSDEQQKVGLPLINELNEREVVGGKAQLLKQNEVLTLS
;
A
#
# COMPACT_ATOMS: atom_id res chain seq x y z
N GLU A 1 -7.08 -6.68 -13.55
CA GLU A 1 -6.84 -6.61 -15.01
C GLU A 1 -6.28 -5.24 -15.42
N ILE A 2 -6.86 -4.12 -14.96
CA ILE A 2 -6.38 -2.76 -15.27
C ILE A 2 -4.93 -2.56 -14.82
N GLN A 3 -4.58 -2.99 -13.61
CA GLN A 3 -3.21 -2.90 -13.09
C GLN A 3 -2.23 -3.71 -13.95
N ILE A 4 -2.64 -4.90 -14.43
CA ILE A 4 -1.82 -5.71 -15.37
C ILE A 4 -1.61 -4.97 -16.68
N ALA A 5 -2.67 -4.39 -17.25
CA ALA A 5 -2.60 -3.62 -18.49
C ALA A 5 -1.71 -2.38 -18.37
N ALA A 6 -1.64 -1.79 -17.18
CA ALA A 6 -0.76 -0.67 -16.86
C ALA A 6 0.71 -1.08 -16.57
N GLY A 7 1.01 -2.36 -16.55
CA GLY A 7 2.37 -2.89 -16.37
C GLY A 7 2.90 -2.80 -14.94
N VAL A 8 2.03 -2.83 -13.92
CA VAL A 8 2.51 -2.89 -12.53
C VAL A 8 3.17 -4.26 -12.25
N ASP A 9 4.19 -4.28 -11.40
CA ASP A 9 4.94 -5.50 -11.11
C ASP A 9 4.17 -6.44 -10.17
N GLY A 10 3.35 -5.90 -9.27
CA GLY A 10 2.61 -6.68 -8.29
C GLY A 10 1.53 -5.90 -7.58
N ILE A 11 0.78 -6.59 -6.74
CA ILE A 11 -0.27 -6.01 -5.90
C ILE A 11 -0.12 -6.44 -4.45
N VAL A 12 -0.41 -5.52 -3.53
CA VAL A 12 -0.57 -5.84 -2.11
C VAL A 12 -2.04 -6.12 -1.82
N VAL A 13 -2.35 -7.34 -1.46
CA VAL A 13 -3.72 -7.78 -1.14
C VAL A 13 -3.99 -7.61 0.34
N GLY A 14 -5.10 -6.95 0.68
CA GLY A 14 -5.51 -6.70 2.06
C GLY A 14 -4.58 -5.76 2.83
N GLY A 15 -3.83 -4.88 2.14
CA GLY A 15 -3.15 -3.76 2.78
C GLY A 15 -4.15 -2.75 3.35
N THR A 16 -3.67 -1.67 3.98
CA THR A 16 -4.54 -0.62 4.53
C THR A 16 -5.50 -0.06 3.48
N THR A 17 -4.99 0.19 2.27
CA THR A 17 -5.80 0.71 1.14
C THR A 17 -6.88 -0.28 0.71
N GLY A 18 -6.59 -1.58 0.77
CA GLY A 18 -7.54 -2.66 0.51
C GLY A 18 -8.39 -3.04 1.72
N GLU A 19 -8.46 -2.19 2.76
CA GLU A 19 -9.31 -2.36 3.95
C GLU A 19 -9.09 -3.66 4.73
N GLY A 20 -7.87 -4.24 4.67
CA GLY A 20 -7.57 -5.50 5.36
C GLY A 20 -7.83 -5.47 6.87
N GLN A 21 -7.72 -4.31 7.50
CA GLN A 21 -8.01 -4.10 8.92
C GLN A 21 -9.52 -4.17 9.27
N LEU A 22 -10.41 -4.12 8.27
CA LEU A 22 -11.86 -4.25 8.43
C LEU A 22 -12.38 -5.64 8.06
N MET A 23 -11.51 -6.53 7.65
CA MET A 23 -11.84 -7.90 7.29
C MET A 23 -11.56 -8.85 8.45
N ASN A 24 -12.40 -9.86 8.62
CA ASN A 24 -11.98 -11.01 9.40
C ASN A 24 -10.92 -11.82 8.62
N TRP A 25 -10.19 -12.70 9.31
CA TRP A 25 -9.12 -13.47 8.68
C TRP A 25 -9.60 -14.41 7.57
N GLU A 26 -10.83 -14.86 7.60
CA GLU A 26 -11.41 -15.74 6.55
C GLU A 26 -11.61 -14.97 5.26
N GLU A 27 -12.22 -13.78 5.30
CA GLU A 27 -12.35 -12.88 4.15
C GLU A 27 -10.97 -12.48 3.59
N HIS A 28 -10.06 -12.09 4.50
CA HIS A 28 -8.74 -11.60 4.12
C HIS A 28 -7.93 -12.68 3.39
N LEU A 29 -7.87 -13.87 3.96
CA LEU A 29 -7.15 -15.01 3.36
C LEU A 29 -7.81 -15.50 2.06
N MET A 30 -9.14 -15.43 1.98
CA MET A 30 -9.87 -15.73 0.74
C MET A 30 -9.49 -14.76 -0.38
N LEU A 31 -9.33 -13.46 -0.09
CA LEU A 31 -8.88 -12.49 -1.10
C LEU A 31 -7.45 -12.75 -1.55
N ILE A 32 -6.54 -13.11 -0.64
CA ILE A 32 -5.16 -13.50 -0.98
C ILE A 32 -5.18 -14.72 -1.89
N ALA A 33 -5.91 -15.77 -1.50
CA ALA A 33 -6.04 -17.00 -2.28
C ALA A 33 -6.65 -16.74 -3.67
N HIS A 34 -7.73 -15.94 -3.75
CA HIS A 34 -8.36 -15.58 -5.02
C HIS A 34 -7.39 -14.82 -5.93
N SER A 35 -6.67 -13.84 -5.39
CA SER A 35 -5.72 -13.04 -6.14
C SER A 35 -4.55 -13.87 -6.66
N ALA A 36 -3.99 -14.74 -5.82
CA ALA A 36 -2.91 -15.65 -6.19
C ALA A 36 -3.35 -16.63 -7.30
N ASN A 37 -4.51 -17.27 -7.13
CA ASN A 37 -5.01 -18.23 -8.13
C ASN A 37 -5.36 -17.58 -9.47
N LYS A 38 -5.85 -16.34 -9.48
CA LYS A 38 -6.34 -15.68 -10.69
C LYS A 38 -5.26 -14.89 -11.43
N TYR A 39 -4.31 -14.34 -10.71
CA TYR A 39 -3.35 -13.37 -11.25
C TYR A 39 -1.88 -13.65 -10.94
N GLY A 40 -1.58 -14.71 -10.17
CA GLY A 40 -0.20 -15.03 -9.78
C GLY A 40 0.72 -15.43 -10.94
N ASP A 41 0.17 -15.74 -12.11
CA ASP A 41 0.94 -15.93 -13.34
C ASP A 41 1.34 -14.61 -14.05
N LYS A 42 0.80 -13.47 -13.59
CA LYS A 42 0.94 -12.15 -14.24
C LYS A 42 1.46 -11.07 -13.31
N LEU A 43 1.27 -11.23 -12.01
CA LEU A 43 1.61 -10.25 -10.98
C LEU A 43 2.26 -10.93 -9.79
N VAL A 44 3.20 -10.25 -9.17
CA VAL A 44 3.66 -10.62 -7.81
C VAL A 44 2.53 -10.35 -6.82
N ILE A 45 2.10 -11.38 -6.11
CA ILE A 45 1.04 -11.30 -5.11
C ILE A 45 1.65 -11.18 -3.72
N VAL A 46 1.54 -9.99 -3.14
CA VAL A 46 2.01 -9.73 -1.78
C VAL A 46 0.81 -9.74 -0.83
N GLY A 47 0.73 -10.75 0.03
CA GLY A 47 -0.34 -10.83 1.03
C GLY A 47 -0.01 -9.98 2.27
N ASN A 48 -0.90 -9.07 2.67
CA ASN A 48 -0.76 -8.39 3.95
C ASN A 48 -1.17 -9.34 5.08
N THR A 49 -0.22 -10.05 5.65
CA THR A 49 -0.45 -11.04 6.73
C THR A 49 0.09 -10.57 8.08
N GLY A 50 0.52 -9.31 8.16
CA GLY A 50 1.01 -8.69 9.38
C GLY A 50 -0.09 -8.52 10.44
N SER A 51 0.28 -8.70 11.69
CA SER A 51 -0.59 -8.52 12.86
C SER A 51 0.24 -8.04 14.06
N ASN A 52 -0.41 -7.36 14.99
CA ASN A 52 0.21 -7.06 16.29
C ASN A 52 0.34 -8.29 17.21
N ASN A 53 -0.27 -9.40 16.83
CA ASN A 53 -0.17 -10.70 17.49
C ASN A 53 0.70 -11.63 16.65
N THR A 54 1.89 -11.96 17.14
CA THR A 54 2.87 -12.82 16.44
C THR A 54 2.27 -14.15 16.00
N ARG A 55 1.44 -14.78 16.83
CA ARG A 55 0.79 -16.05 16.50
C ARG A 55 -0.15 -15.91 15.31
N GLU A 56 -0.93 -14.84 15.25
CA GLU A 56 -1.82 -14.55 14.12
C GLU A 56 -1.02 -14.24 12.85
N ALA A 57 0.04 -13.42 12.97
CA ALA A 57 0.93 -13.12 11.83
C ALA A 57 1.54 -14.42 11.27
N ILE A 58 2.05 -15.30 12.11
CA ILE A 58 2.59 -16.62 11.71
C ILE A 58 1.52 -17.45 11.00
N LYS A 59 0.33 -17.56 11.60
CA LYS A 59 -0.77 -18.35 11.05
C LYS A 59 -1.20 -17.82 9.68
N ALA A 60 -1.47 -16.51 9.59
CA ALA A 60 -1.89 -15.87 8.33
C ALA A 60 -0.82 -16.00 7.23
N THR A 61 0.47 -15.81 7.58
CA THR A 61 1.57 -15.94 6.63
C THR A 61 1.69 -17.37 6.08
N LYS A 62 1.58 -18.40 6.93
CA LYS A 62 1.58 -19.79 6.49
C LYS A 62 0.40 -20.09 5.55
N TYR A 63 -0.79 -19.64 5.87
CA TYR A 63 -1.96 -19.80 4.99
C TYR A 63 -1.82 -19.04 3.68
N GLY A 64 -1.28 -17.82 3.71
CA GLY A 64 -1.05 -17.04 2.51
C GLY A 64 -0.10 -17.75 1.53
N PHE A 65 1.04 -18.28 2.03
CA PHE A 65 1.95 -19.07 1.18
C PHE A 65 1.31 -20.37 0.68
N ALA A 66 0.58 -21.07 1.52
CA ALA A 66 -0.16 -22.27 1.11
C ALA A 66 -1.22 -21.97 0.04
N SER A 67 -1.70 -20.73 -0.04
CA SER A 67 -2.65 -20.24 -1.05
C SER A 67 -2.00 -19.67 -2.30
N GLY A 68 -0.65 -19.64 -2.36
CA GLY A 68 0.09 -19.23 -3.56
C GLY A 68 0.52 -17.76 -3.61
N MET A 69 0.52 -17.01 -2.49
CA MET A 69 1.16 -15.69 -2.49
C MET A 69 2.67 -15.81 -2.65
N ASP A 70 3.30 -14.82 -3.28
CA ASP A 70 4.74 -14.79 -3.53
C ASP A 70 5.53 -14.21 -2.35
N ALA A 71 4.94 -13.25 -1.65
CA ALA A 71 5.57 -12.60 -0.51
C ALA A 71 4.53 -12.14 0.52
N ALA A 72 4.98 -11.92 1.75
CA ALA A 72 4.19 -11.33 2.82
C ALA A 72 4.53 -9.85 3.02
N LEU A 73 3.54 -9.02 3.35
CA LEU A 73 3.77 -7.70 3.93
C LEU A 73 3.53 -7.76 5.43
N GLN A 74 4.53 -7.41 6.22
CA GLN A 74 4.52 -7.52 7.67
C GLN A 74 4.63 -6.15 8.32
N ILE A 75 3.52 -5.63 8.81
CA ILE A 75 3.50 -4.38 9.54
C ILE A 75 4.12 -4.53 10.93
N ASN A 76 4.78 -3.48 11.42
CA ASN A 76 5.23 -3.42 12.81
C ASN A 76 4.06 -3.67 13.77
N PRO A 77 4.22 -4.52 14.82
CA PRO A 77 3.20 -4.69 15.83
C PRO A 77 2.70 -3.35 16.36
N TYR A 78 1.42 -3.10 16.19
CA TYR A 78 0.76 -1.82 16.45
C TYR A 78 -0.06 -1.85 17.73
N TYR A 79 -0.47 -0.67 18.21
CA TYR A 79 -1.31 -0.40 19.38
C TYR A 79 -0.60 -0.71 20.71
N GLY A 80 -0.31 -1.98 21.01
CA GLY A 80 0.20 -2.42 22.31
C GLY A 80 1.66 -2.02 22.59
N ARG A 81 2.40 -1.52 21.60
CA ARG A 81 3.85 -1.29 21.64
C ARG A 81 4.61 -2.41 22.35
N THR A 82 5.79 -2.73 21.91
CA THR A 82 6.62 -3.75 22.54
C THR A 82 8.07 -3.30 22.60
N SER A 83 8.92 -4.05 23.31
CA SER A 83 10.35 -3.79 23.35
C SER A 83 11.01 -4.02 21.99
N ILE A 84 12.15 -3.41 21.75
CA ILE A 84 12.97 -3.64 20.55
C ILE A 84 13.28 -5.13 20.38
N ALA A 85 13.60 -5.83 21.46
CA ALA A 85 13.83 -7.28 21.41
C ALA A 85 12.58 -8.06 20.98
N GLY A 86 11.39 -7.65 21.45
CA GLY A 86 10.11 -8.24 21.05
C GLY A 86 9.79 -8.00 19.58
N VAL A 87 10.05 -6.80 19.06
CA VAL A 87 9.91 -6.49 17.63
C VAL A 87 10.83 -7.37 16.77
N LYS A 88 12.11 -7.44 17.13
CA LYS A 88 13.09 -8.26 16.39
C LYS A 88 12.69 -9.75 16.40
N GLU A 89 12.27 -10.29 17.52
CA GLU A 89 11.82 -11.69 17.61
C GLU A 89 10.52 -11.93 16.81
N HIS A 90 9.57 -10.97 16.84
CA HIS A 90 8.35 -11.05 16.04
C HIS A 90 8.69 -11.18 14.54
N PHE A 91 9.50 -10.27 14.00
CA PHE A 91 9.86 -10.31 12.58
C PHE A 91 10.68 -11.53 12.21
N LYS A 92 11.64 -11.94 13.06
CA LYS A 92 12.40 -13.17 12.84
C LYS A 92 11.48 -14.38 12.66
N ARG A 93 10.49 -14.55 13.55
CA ARG A 93 9.52 -15.65 13.48
C ARG A 93 8.70 -15.65 12.20
N VAL A 94 8.40 -14.50 11.66
CA VAL A 94 7.62 -14.38 10.41
C VAL A 94 8.52 -14.62 9.20
N LEU A 95 9.74 -14.08 9.23
CA LEU A 95 10.75 -14.30 8.18
C LEU A 95 11.17 -15.78 8.07
N ASP A 96 11.17 -16.54 9.17
CA ASP A 96 11.43 -17.99 9.16
C ASP A 96 10.41 -18.79 8.31
N ILE A 97 9.27 -18.17 7.90
CA ILE A 97 8.22 -18.83 7.12
C ILE A 97 8.46 -18.69 5.62
N GLY A 98 8.87 -17.52 5.16
CA GLY A 98 9.07 -17.23 3.73
C GLY A 98 9.35 -15.76 3.43
N PRO A 99 9.48 -15.41 2.14
CA PRO A 99 9.84 -14.07 1.69
C PRO A 99 8.88 -13.01 2.21
N ALA A 100 9.40 -11.92 2.79
CA ALA A 100 8.56 -10.86 3.33
C ALA A 100 9.19 -9.47 3.20
N PHE A 101 8.30 -8.48 3.07
CA PHE A 101 8.58 -7.08 3.30
C PHE A 101 8.26 -6.71 4.74
N ILE A 102 9.12 -5.95 5.39
CA ILE A 102 8.79 -5.29 6.64
C ILE A 102 8.21 -3.91 6.32
N TYR A 103 7.11 -3.55 6.98
CA TYR A 103 6.43 -2.30 6.76
C TYR A 103 6.59 -1.37 7.96
N ASN A 104 7.35 -0.29 7.77
CA ASN A 104 7.53 0.78 8.75
C ASN A 104 6.58 1.94 8.45
N VAL A 105 5.67 2.21 9.38
CA VAL A 105 4.71 3.31 9.32
C VAL A 105 4.39 3.80 10.73
N ALA A 106 5.35 4.49 11.33
CA ALA A 106 5.29 4.92 12.73
C ALA A 106 4.03 5.72 13.09
N GLY A 107 3.52 6.53 12.14
CA GLY A 107 2.27 7.29 12.31
C GLY A 107 1.02 6.42 12.54
N ARG A 108 1.02 5.15 12.11
CA ARG A 108 -0.08 4.20 12.32
C ARG A 108 0.20 3.23 13.47
N THR A 109 1.43 2.78 13.59
CA THR A 109 1.79 1.75 14.57
C THR A 109 2.14 2.31 15.94
N GLY A 110 2.47 3.60 16.01
CA GLY A 110 2.92 4.26 17.22
C GLY A 110 4.36 3.92 17.64
N GLN A 111 5.09 3.15 16.81
CA GLN A 111 6.48 2.78 17.03
C GLN A 111 7.24 2.77 15.72
N ASP A 112 8.37 3.49 15.65
CA ASP A 112 9.26 3.50 14.49
C ASP A 112 10.20 2.30 14.50
N LEU A 113 10.45 1.75 13.31
CA LEU A 113 11.47 0.73 13.07
C LEU A 113 12.76 1.42 12.64
N THR A 114 13.55 1.82 13.61
CA THR A 114 14.84 2.49 13.38
C THR A 114 15.87 1.53 12.76
N PRO A 115 16.95 2.04 12.13
CA PRO A 115 17.97 1.20 11.49
C PRO A 115 18.58 0.13 12.39
N ASP A 116 18.80 0.43 13.66
CA ASP A 116 19.31 -0.55 14.65
C ASP A 116 18.37 -1.74 14.89
N ILE A 117 17.09 -1.61 14.55
CA ILE A 117 16.12 -2.70 14.55
C ILE A 117 16.18 -3.49 13.24
N ILE A 118 16.27 -2.80 12.11
CA ILE A 118 16.18 -3.39 10.77
C ILE A 118 17.49 -4.04 10.33
N GLU A 119 18.63 -3.42 10.57
CA GLU A 119 19.94 -3.93 10.14
C GLU A 119 20.21 -5.39 10.55
N PRO A 120 19.97 -5.81 11.80
CA PRO A 120 20.13 -7.21 12.16
C PRO A 120 19.14 -8.15 11.44
N LEU A 121 17.94 -7.67 11.11
CA LEU A 121 16.93 -8.44 10.37
C LEU A 121 17.29 -8.56 8.88
N ALA A 122 18.02 -7.60 8.34
CA ALA A 122 18.44 -7.59 6.94
C ALA A 122 19.43 -8.74 6.60
N GLN A 123 20.01 -9.39 7.61
CA GLN A 123 20.81 -10.58 7.41
C GLN A 123 19.95 -11.84 7.14
N HIS A 124 18.63 -11.78 7.34
CA HIS A 124 17.74 -12.89 7.08
C HIS A 124 17.46 -13.02 5.58
N SER A 125 17.72 -14.20 5.01
CA SER A 125 17.60 -14.46 3.56
C SER A 125 16.18 -14.23 3.00
N ASN A 126 15.16 -14.30 3.84
CA ASN A 126 13.77 -14.07 3.45
C ASN A 126 13.33 -12.60 3.59
N LEU A 127 14.17 -11.69 4.08
CA LEU A 127 13.83 -10.27 4.02
C LEU A 127 14.04 -9.76 2.58
N ILE A 128 12.95 -9.48 1.88
CA ILE A 128 12.99 -8.89 0.54
C ILE A 128 13.40 -7.42 0.62
N GLY A 129 12.87 -6.69 1.59
CA GLY A 129 13.16 -5.27 1.78
C GLY A 129 12.14 -4.60 2.71
N ILE A 130 12.20 -3.28 2.72
CA ILE A 130 11.40 -2.45 3.61
C ILE A 130 10.41 -1.62 2.78
N LYS A 131 9.13 -1.63 3.17
CA LYS A 131 8.20 -0.56 2.80
C LYS A 131 8.36 0.55 3.85
N GLU A 132 8.93 1.69 3.46
CA GLU A 132 9.30 2.77 4.37
C GLU A 132 8.40 4.00 4.19
N CYS A 133 7.83 4.49 5.29
CA CYS A 133 7.07 5.73 5.34
C CYS A 133 7.73 6.81 6.20
N GLY A 134 8.96 6.61 6.64
CA GLY A 134 9.74 7.58 7.43
C GLY A 134 10.51 8.60 6.60
N GLY A 135 10.25 8.66 5.28
CA GLY A 135 10.83 9.65 4.37
C GLY A 135 12.07 9.19 3.62
N ASN A 136 12.46 10.00 2.63
CA ASN A 136 13.50 9.66 1.67
C ASN A 136 14.90 9.58 2.26
N GLU A 137 15.19 10.31 3.33
CA GLU A 137 16.49 10.22 4.03
C GLU A 137 16.69 8.82 4.65
N ARG A 138 15.61 8.24 5.21
CA ARG A 138 15.63 6.87 5.75
C ARG A 138 15.85 5.83 4.65
N ILE A 139 15.18 6.01 3.51
CA ILE A 139 15.36 5.17 2.32
C ILE A 139 16.82 5.22 1.86
N ALA A 140 17.38 6.43 1.70
CA ALA A 140 18.79 6.60 1.31
C ALA A 140 19.76 5.90 2.27
N GLN A 141 19.48 5.96 3.57
CA GLN A 141 20.30 5.28 4.59
C GLN A 141 20.28 3.76 4.40
N TYR A 142 19.11 3.17 4.19
CA TYR A 142 18.98 1.72 3.97
C TYR A 142 19.63 1.27 2.67
N GLU A 143 19.42 2.00 1.58
CA GLU A 143 20.04 1.69 0.28
C GLU A 143 21.58 1.76 0.34
N GLN A 144 22.16 2.69 1.10
CA GLN A 144 23.61 2.73 1.34
C GLN A 144 24.15 1.49 2.08
N GLN A 145 23.31 0.84 2.85
CA GLN A 145 23.61 -0.39 3.58
C GLN A 145 23.29 -1.66 2.78
N GLY A 146 22.80 -1.51 1.55
CA GLY A 146 22.38 -2.64 0.70
C GLY A 146 21.05 -3.26 1.11
N ILE A 147 20.23 -2.53 1.87
CA ILE A 147 18.88 -2.95 2.27
C ILE A 147 17.88 -2.35 1.30
N ALA A 148 17.25 -3.20 0.50
CA ALA A 148 16.28 -2.77 -0.50
C ALA A 148 15.07 -2.08 0.13
N CYS A 149 14.67 -0.93 -0.44
CA CYS A 149 13.55 -0.15 0.04
C CYS A 149 12.52 0.16 -1.05
N TRP A 150 11.27 0.17 -0.66
CA TRP A 150 10.14 0.72 -1.42
C TRP A 150 9.53 1.88 -0.63
N SER A 151 9.29 3.01 -1.29
CA SER A 151 8.56 4.10 -0.65
C SER A 151 7.13 3.65 -0.32
N GLY A 152 6.63 4.07 0.82
CA GLY A 152 5.21 3.95 1.17
C GLY A 152 4.44 5.26 1.04
N ASN A 153 5.12 6.34 0.59
CA ASN A 153 4.59 7.70 0.42
C ASN A 153 4.60 8.07 -1.07
N ASP A 154 3.43 8.31 -1.62
CA ASP A 154 3.27 8.55 -3.07
C ASP A 154 3.88 9.88 -3.51
N ASP A 155 3.73 10.93 -2.72
CA ASP A 155 4.24 12.28 -2.97
C ASP A 155 5.77 12.37 -3.00
N GLU A 156 6.44 11.48 -2.26
CA GLU A 156 7.90 11.37 -2.20
C GLU A 156 8.47 10.30 -3.14
N ALA A 157 7.62 9.45 -3.75
CA ALA A 157 8.02 8.23 -4.46
C ALA A 157 8.93 8.50 -5.66
N HIS A 158 8.70 9.59 -6.40
CA HIS A 158 9.55 9.97 -7.53
C HIS A 158 10.99 10.23 -7.10
N ASP A 159 11.19 11.03 -6.05
CA ASP A 159 12.54 11.33 -5.54
C ASP A 159 13.13 10.11 -4.83
N ALA A 160 12.32 9.34 -4.10
CA ALA A 160 12.74 8.06 -3.56
C ALA A 160 13.39 7.19 -4.65
N ARG A 161 12.73 7.06 -5.80
CA ARG A 161 13.19 6.24 -6.93
C ARG A 161 14.41 6.82 -7.64
N HIS A 162 14.33 8.08 -8.06
CA HIS A 162 15.29 8.65 -9.00
C HIS A 162 16.47 9.38 -8.35
N VAL A 163 16.33 9.77 -7.07
CA VAL A 163 17.38 10.45 -6.30
C VAL A 163 17.97 9.52 -5.23
N HIS A 164 17.10 8.82 -4.49
CA HIS A 164 17.51 8.03 -3.32
C HIS A 164 17.64 6.53 -3.60
N LYS A 165 17.45 6.11 -4.87
CA LYS A 165 17.64 4.75 -5.39
C LYS A 165 16.67 3.70 -4.83
N ALA A 166 15.54 4.09 -4.29
CA ALA A 166 14.51 3.14 -3.89
C ALA A 166 14.17 2.17 -5.03
N HIS A 167 13.87 0.95 -4.73
CA HIS A 167 13.49 -0.07 -5.70
C HIS A 167 12.15 0.23 -6.37
N GLY A 168 11.30 1.02 -5.73
CA GLY A 168 9.99 1.42 -6.25
C GLY A 168 9.10 2.01 -5.16
N VAL A 169 7.80 1.82 -5.34
CA VAL A 169 6.77 2.30 -4.42
C VAL A 169 5.68 1.25 -4.21
N ILE A 170 5.11 1.20 -3.02
CA ILE A 170 3.88 0.48 -2.75
C ILE A 170 2.79 1.55 -2.55
N SER A 171 2.12 1.90 -3.63
CA SER A 171 1.37 3.13 -3.84
C SER A 171 -0.12 3.00 -3.50
N VAL A 172 -0.71 4.12 -3.14
CA VAL A 172 -2.16 4.37 -3.05
C VAL A 172 -2.68 4.93 -4.37
N THR A 173 -2.03 5.96 -4.89
CA THR A 173 -2.41 6.71 -6.09
C THR A 173 -2.46 5.83 -7.34
N SER A 174 -1.61 4.81 -7.43
CA SER A 174 -1.61 3.83 -8.53
C SER A 174 -2.90 3.01 -8.66
N ASN A 175 -3.78 3.01 -7.64
CA ASN A 175 -5.11 2.42 -7.80
C ASN A 175 -5.98 3.23 -8.75
N LEU A 176 -5.81 4.55 -8.78
CA LEU A 176 -6.60 5.46 -9.62
C LEU A 176 -5.95 5.73 -10.98
N ILE A 177 -4.62 5.89 -11.02
CA ILE A 177 -3.86 6.27 -12.22
C ILE A 177 -2.62 5.38 -12.43
N PRO A 178 -2.80 4.05 -12.58
CA PRO A 178 -1.69 3.10 -12.59
C PRO A 178 -0.69 3.35 -13.70
N GLY A 179 -1.14 3.71 -14.91
CA GLY A 179 -0.26 3.95 -16.06
C GLY A 179 0.64 5.16 -15.87
N LEU A 180 0.08 6.28 -15.40
CA LEU A 180 0.86 7.50 -15.10
C LEU A 180 1.83 7.26 -13.95
N PHE A 181 1.39 6.54 -12.92
CA PHE A 181 2.25 6.23 -11.78
C PHE A 181 3.38 5.27 -12.15
N ARG A 182 3.11 4.28 -13.03
CA ARG A 182 4.15 3.42 -13.61
C ARG A 182 5.18 4.24 -14.40
N GLN A 183 4.72 5.14 -15.28
CA GLN A 183 5.59 6.05 -16.04
C GLN A 183 6.48 6.88 -15.12
N LEU A 184 5.92 7.40 -14.02
CA LEU A 184 6.64 8.18 -13.03
C LEU A 184 7.76 7.39 -12.34
N MET A 185 7.55 6.08 -12.13
CA MET A 185 8.55 5.20 -11.52
C MET A 185 9.61 4.71 -12.52
N ASP A 186 9.27 4.52 -13.78
CA ASP A 186 10.19 4.02 -14.80
C ASP A 186 11.12 5.10 -15.32
N THR A 187 10.63 6.35 -15.38
CA THR A 187 11.37 7.46 -15.98
C THR A 187 11.36 8.68 -15.07
N LYS A 188 12.54 9.27 -14.85
CA LYS A 188 12.62 10.55 -14.14
C LYS A 188 11.90 11.63 -14.95
N ASN A 189 10.81 12.14 -14.42
CA ASN A 189 9.97 13.14 -15.04
C ASN A 189 9.46 14.14 -14.00
N ASP A 190 10.26 15.17 -13.75
CA ASP A 190 9.97 16.19 -12.72
C ASP A 190 8.70 16.99 -13.05
N GLU A 191 8.38 17.20 -14.35
CA GLU A 191 7.18 17.91 -14.79
C GLU A 191 5.92 17.07 -14.46
N LEU A 192 5.91 15.79 -14.84
CA LEU A 192 4.81 14.89 -14.51
C LEU A 192 4.64 14.78 -12.99
N ASN A 193 5.75 14.60 -12.25
CA ASN A 193 5.70 14.54 -10.80
C ASN A 193 5.04 15.79 -10.20
N THR A 194 5.47 16.99 -10.66
CA THR A 194 4.90 18.25 -10.18
C THR A 194 3.41 18.36 -10.50
N SER A 195 2.99 17.94 -11.69
CA SER A 195 1.59 18.01 -12.12
C SER A 195 0.68 17.08 -11.33
N LEU A 196 1.19 15.96 -10.81
CA LEU A 196 0.43 14.98 -10.02
C LEU A 196 0.40 15.29 -8.51
N GLN A 197 1.27 16.18 -8.01
CA GLN A 197 1.34 16.50 -6.57
C GLN A 197 0.01 16.98 -5.97
N PRO A 198 -0.80 17.85 -6.65
CA PRO A 198 -2.09 18.25 -6.10
C PRO A 198 -3.06 17.07 -5.92
N LEU A 199 -3.08 16.13 -6.87
CA LEU A 199 -3.91 14.92 -6.76
C LEU A 199 -3.42 14.01 -5.62
N MET A 200 -2.12 13.75 -5.55
CA MET A 200 -1.54 12.93 -4.47
C MET A 200 -1.83 13.54 -3.10
N SER A 201 -1.65 14.86 -2.94
CA SER A 201 -1.99 15.57 -1.71
C SER A 201 -3.46 15.43 -1.34
N TRP A 202 -4.37 15.56 -2.31
CA TRP A 202 -5.81 15.41 -2.06
C TRP A 202 -6.17 13.96 -1.69
N LEU A 203 -5.54 12.95 -2.28
CA LEU A 203 -5.76 11.55 -1.93
C LEU A 203 -5.34 11.19 -0.49
N PHE A 204 -4.62 12.09 0.18
CA PHE A 204 -4.23 11.97 1.58
C PHE A 204 -4.81 13.07 2.48
N CYS A 205 -5.84 13.82 2.02
CA CYS A 205 -6.51 14.85 2.82
C CYS A 205 -7.27 14.27 4.04
N GLU A 206 -7.58 12.99 4.00
CA GLU A 206 -8.07 12.18 5.11
C GLU A 206 -7.20 10.92 5.24
N PRO A 207 -7.28 10.21 6.38
CA PRO A 207 -6.54 8.95 6.54
C PRO A 207 -6.84 7.96 5.42
N ASN A 208 -5.80 7.46 4.72
CA ASN A 208 -5.98 6.40 3.74
C ASN A 208 -6.66 5.17 4.38
N PRO A 209 -7.74 4.59 3.76
CA PRO A 209 -8.11 4.67 2.35
C PRO A 209 -9.30 5.60 2.01
N ILE A 210 -9.71 6.51 2.86
CA ILE A 210 -10.96 7.27 2.70
C ILE A 210 -11.00 8.00 1.35
N ALA A 211 -9.97 8.78 1.04
CA ALA A 211 -9.96 9.60 -0.17
C ALA A 211 -9.83 8.75 -1.45
N ILE A 212 -8.95 7.75 -1.46
CA ILE A 212 -8.80 6.89 -2.64
C ILE A 212 -10.06 6.07 -2.92
N ASN A 213 -10.72 5.52 -1.90
CA ASN A 213 -11.98 4.80 -2.08
C ASN A 213 -13.07 5.74 -2.61
N THR A 214 -13.15 6.97 -2.06
CA THR A 214 -14.07 8.00 -2.59
C THR A 214 -13.76 8.30 -4.06
N ALA A 215 -12.50 8.51 -4.42
CA ALA A 215 -12.08 8.79 -5.80
C ALA A 215 -12.46 7.65 -6.76
N MET A 216 -12.21 6.40 -6.37
CA MET A 216 -12.57 5.21 -7.17
C MET A 216 -14.10 5.08 -7.36
N MET A 217 -14.89 5.50 -6.38
CA MET A 217 -16.36 5.56 -6.50
C MET A 217 -16.79 6.73 -7.39
N MET A 218 -16.18 7.91 -7.24
CA MET A 218 -16.45 9.08 -8.08
C MET A 218 -16.21 8.81 -9.57
N THR A 219 -15.25 7.95 -9.89
CA THR A 219 -14.95 7.52 -11.28
C THR A 219 -15.80 6.34 -11.75
N GLY A 220 -16.62 5.75 -10.88
CA GLY A 220 -17.39 4.56 -11.20
C GLY A 220 -16.56 3.27 -11.30
N ALA A 221 -15.31 3.30 -10.88
CA ALA A 221 -14.42 2.14 -10.88
C ALA A 221 -14.87 1.03 -9.90
N VAL A 222 -15.51 1.44 -8.81
CA VAL A 222 -16.06 0.55 -7.79
C VAL A 222 -17.45 1.02 -7.37
N ASN A 223 -18.25 0.10 -6.81
CA ASN A 223 -19.55 0.43 -6.25
C ASN A 223 -19.40 1.36 -5.04
N PRO A 224 -20.37 2.27 -4.80
CA PRO A 224 -20.32 3.21 -3.68
C PRO A 224 -20.68 2.52 -2.35
N VAL A 225 -19.75 1.72 -1.84
CA VAL A 225 -19.91 0.95 -0.60
C VAL A 225 -18.73 1.22 0.32
N PHE A 226 -19.02 1.65 1.55
CA PHE A 226 -18.04 1.80 2.61
C PHE A 226 -18.29 0.82 3.74
N ARG A 227 -17.23 0.30 4.35
CA ARG A 227 -17.28 -0.43 5.62
C ARG A 227 -16.95 0.52 6.76
N LEU A 228 -17.82 0.56 7.79
CA LEU A 228 -17.52 1.32 9.00
C LEU A 228 -16.20 0.83 9.64
N PRO A 229 -15.43 1.73 10.25
CA PRO A 229 -15.71 3.14 10.58
C PRO A 229 -15.44 4.15 9.46
N TYR A 230 -15.08 3.70 8.25
CA TYR A 230 -14.83 4.62 7.15
C TYR A 230 -16.13 5.11 6.52
N LEU A 231 -16.08 6.38 6.14
CA LEU A 231 -17.14 7.08 5.40
C LEU A 231 -16.49 7.81 4.20
N PRO A 232 -17.25 8.14 3.16
CA PRO A 232 -16.71 8.91 2.04
C PRO A 232 -16.28 10.30 2.48
N LEU A 233 -15.44 10.94 1.68
CA LEU A 233 -15.11 12.36 1.81
C LEU A 233 -16.38 13.21 1.79
N SER A 234 -16.35 14.34 2.51
CA SER A 234 -17.44 15.33 2.47
C SER A 234 -17.62 15.89 1.05
N ASP A 235 -18.79 16.47 0.79
CA ASP A 235 -19.09 17.09 -0.50
C ASP A 235 -18.08 18.20 -0.84
N GLU A 236 -17.61 18.95 0.15
CA GLU A 236 -16.60 19.99 0.00
C GLU A 236 -15.26 19.39 -0.43
N GLN A 237 -14.82 18.32 0.21
CA GLN A 237 -13.58 17.64 -0.14
C GLN A 237 -13.66 16.98 -1.52
N GLN A 238 -14.81 16.39 -1.88
CA GLN A 238 -15.04 15.85 -3.22
C GLN A 238 -14.98 16.92 -4.31
N LYS A 239 -15.56 18.12 -4.05
CA LYS A 239 -15.49 19.26 -5.00
C LYS A 239 -14.05 19.73 -5.26
N VAL A 240 -13.15 19.59 -4.29
CA VAL A 240 -11.71 19.87 -4.48
C VAL A 240 -11.06 18.82 -5.39
N GLY A 241 -11.35 17.55 -5.19
CA GLY A 241 -10.75 16.45 -5.95
C GLY A 241 -11.30 16.30 -7.37
N LEU A 242 -12.56 16.66 -7.58
CA LEU A 242 -13.23 16.50 -8.87
C LEU A 242 -12.46 17.11 -10.07
N PRO A 243 -12.02 18.38 -10.03
CA PRO A 243 -11.22 18.95 -11.10
C PRO A 243 -9.85 18.27 -11.22
N LEU A 244 -9.19 17.91 -10.12
CA LEU A 244 -7.87 17.26 -10.13
C LEU A 244 -7.89 15.93 -10.89
N ILE A 245 -8.99 15.17 -10.76
CA ILE A 245 -9.17 13.93 -11.52
C ILE A 245 -9.53 14.23 -12.96
N ASN A 246 -10.45 15.16 -13.21
CA ASN A 246 -10.99 15.42 -14.53
C ASN A 246 -10.07 16.25 -15.46
N GLU A 247 -9.01 16.85 -14.94
CA GLU A 247 -7.94 17.48 -15.71
C GLU A 247 -7.00 16.44 -16.35
N LEU A 248 -6.97 15.22 -15.80
CA LEU A 248 -6.23 14.11 -16.39
C LEU A 248 -6.95 13.57 -17.64
N ASN A 249 -6.18 12.95 -18.53
CA ASN A 249 -6.77 12.22 -19.65
C ASN A 249 -7.62 11.06 -19.10
N GLU A 250 -8.89 11.00 -19.49
CA GLU A 250 -9.86 10.00 -19.04
C GLU A 250 -9.35 8.56 -19.20
N ARG A 251 -8.52 8.28 -20.22
CA ARG A 251 -7.94 6.97 -20.47
C ARG A 251 -6.88 6.55 -19.45
N GLU A 252 -6.32 7.50 -18.73
CA GLU A 252 -5.32 7.27 -17.68
C GLU A 252 -5.96 7.04 -16.32
N VAL A 253 -7.26 7.35 -16.17
CA VAL A 253 -8.00 7.24 -14.93
C VAL A 253 -8.82 5.95 -14.91
N VAL A 254 -8.66 5.17 -13.87
CA VAL A 254 -9.46 3.94 -13.66
C VAL A 254 -10.92 4.33 -13.42
N GLY A 255 -11.83 3.74 -14.20
CA GLY A 255 -13.26 4.06 -14.18
C GLY A 255 -13.65 5.22 -15.10
N GLY A 256 -12.71 6.12 -15.41
CA GLY A 256 -12.92 7.23 -16.33
C GLY A 256 -13.23 8.56 -15.62
N LYS A 257 -14.15 9.36 -16.20
CA LYS A 257 -14.46 10.70 -15.72
C LYS A 257 -15.17 10.72 -14.36
N ALA A 258 -14.62 11.48 -13.42
CA ALA A 258 -15.19 11.57 -12.08
C ALA A 258 -16.48 12.41 -12.02
N GLN A 259 -17.39 12.01 -11.12
CA GLN A 259 -18.59 12.73 -10.74
C GLN A 259 -18.73 12.77 -9.22
N LEU A 260 -19.41 13.78 -8.68
CA LEU A 260 -19.69 13.84 -7.26
C LEU A 260 -20.58 12.66 -6.85
N LEU A 261 -20.24 12.01 -5.74
CA LEU A 261 -21.09 10.98 -5.15
C LEU A 261 -22.33 11.64 -4.53
N LYS A 262 -23.48 11.06 -4.76
CA LYS A 262 -24.67 11.43 -4.02
C LYS A 262 -24.71 10.63 -2.71
N GLN A 263 -24.78 11.32 -1.60
CA GLN A 263 -24.76 10.68 -0.27
C GLN A 263 -25.82 9.59 -0.08
N ASN A 264 -26.98 9.74 -0.73
CA ASN A 264 -28.06 8.74 -0.69
C ASN A 264 -27.79 7.50 -1.55
N GLU A 265 -26.76 7.51 -2.37
CA GLU A 265 -26.33 6.36 -3.18
C GLU A 265 -25.20 5.55 -2.51
N VAL A 266 -24.61 6.08 -1.43
CA VAL A 266 -23.54 5.38 -0.70
C VAL A 266 -24.12 4.40 0.30
N LEU A 267 -23.79 3.12 0.15
CA LEU A 267 -24.13 2.08 1.10
C LEU A 267 -23.04 1.97 2.18
N THR A 268 -23.45 1.96 3.43
CA THR A 268 -22.55 1.75 4.57
C THR A 268 -22.82 0.37 5.18
N LEU A 269 -21.77 -0.44 5.29
CA LEU A 269 -21.79 -1.77 5.90
C LEU A 269 -21.17 -1.72 7.30
N SER A 270 -21.80 -2.40 8.25
CA SER A 270 -21.32 -2.57 9.64
C SER A 270 -20.61 -3.91 9.80
#